data_6b63d32dd03e36bd1adc5c07cabc8949
#
_entry.id   6b63d32dd03e36bd1adc5c07cabc8949
#
_cell.length_a   1.000
_cell.length_b   1.000
_cell.length_c   1.000
_cell.angle_alpha   90.00
_cell.angle_beta   90.00
_cell.angle_gamma   90.00
#
_symmetry.space_group_name_H-M   'P 1'
#
loop_
_entity.id
_entity.type
_entity.pdbx_description
1 polymer ?
#
loop_
_entity_poly.entity_id
_entity_poly.type
_entity_poly.pdbx_seq_one_letter_code
_entity_poly.pdbx_strand_id
1 'polypeptide(L)'
;MDDGCVSDIKRGRAARNAKLASIPVGFAGRAALGFGKRLTGKSRDEVQAELLEKAAHQLFTVLGELKGGAMKVGQALSVLEAAIPEEFGEPYREALTKLQKDAPPLPAAKVHRVLDAQLGTKWRERFTSFDDTPVASASIGQVHKGVWADGREVAVKIQYPGADEALRADLKTMQRLVGVFKQLAPGADVQGVVDELIERTEMELDYRLEAENQRAFAKAYHDDPHFAVPRIVASAPKVVIQEWMQGTPMAEIIRHGTVEQRDLMGTRLLELTFDAPRRLGMLHGDAHPGNFMLLPDGRMGVIDFGAVAALPGGLPIELGMSIRLARDKNYDLLLPTMEKAGFIQKGQQVSVRDIDDMLRQYVEPVEVEVFHYTRKWLQKMSAIEIDRSVSQIRTARQMDLPPKLVIPMRVIMSVAAILCQLDAHVPIKALSEELVPGFAEPDSAVI
;
A
#
# COMPACT_ATOMS: atom_id res chain seq x y z
N MET A 1 6.55 39.14 -14.05
CA MET A 1 7.89 38.53 -14.30
C MET A 1 8.01 37.32 -13.44
N ASP A 2 7.71 36.15 -13.95
CA ASP A 2 8.07 34.87 -13.30
C ASP A 2 7.98 33.69 -14.29
N ASP A 3 8.67 33.84 -15.43
CA ASP A 3 8.79 32.75 -16.45
C ASP A 3 9.85 31.68 -16.07
N GLY A 4 10.61 31.88 -15.00
CA GLY A 4 11.72 31.02 -14.61
C GLY A 4 11.27 29.65 -14.07
N CYS A 5 10.20 29.58 -13.33
CA CYS A 5 9.77 28.35 -12.65
C CYS A 5 9.04 27.37 -13.60
N VAL A 6 8.31 27.88 -14.58
CA VAL A 6 7.64 27.07 -15.61
C VAL A 6 8.64 26.51 -16.61
N SER A 7 9.74 27.26 -16.91
CA SER A 7 10.80 26.80 -17.80
C SER A 7 11.65 25.67 -17.17
N ASP A 8 11.88 25.68 -15.88
CA ASP A 8 12.60 24.61 -15.16
C ASP A 8 11.82 23.31 -15.11
N ILE A 9 10.50 23.37 -14.91
CA ILE A 9 9.62 22.19 -14.95
C ILE A 9 9.56 21.62 -16.36
N LYS A 10 9.50 22.48 -17.41
CA LYS A 10 9.47 22.02 -18.80
C LYS A 10 10.82 21.41 -19.25
N ARG A 11 11.95 21.99 -18.87
CA ARG A 11 13.29 21.42 -19.14
C ARG A 11 13.52 20.10 -18.43
N GLY A 12 13.06 19.98 -17.18
CA GLY A 12 13.06 18.71 -16.45
C GLY A 12 12.21 17.62 -17.09
N ARG A 13 11.07 17.95 -17.74
CA ARG A 13 10.23 16.98 -18.46
C ARG A 13 10.92 16.40 -19.70
N ALA A 14 11.55 17.22 -20.53
CA ALA A 14 12.24 16.75 -21.71
C ALA A 14 13.43 15.84 -21.38
N ALA A 15 14.21 16.17 -20.38
CA ALA A 15 15.33 15.36 -19.92
C ALA A 15 14.86 14.02 -19.31
N ARG A 16 13.76 14.02 -18.53
CA ARG A 16 13.14 12.81 -17.98
C ARG A 16 12.59 11.90 -19.08
N ASN A 17 11.85 12.45 -20.03
CA ASN A 17 11.31 11.68 -21.16
C ASN A 17 12.42 11.06 -22.02
N ALA A 18 13.53 11.76 -22.21
CA ALA A 18 14.68 11.22 -22.93
C ALA A 18 15.34 10.06 -22.17
N LYS A 19 15.49 10.14 -20.84
CA LYS A 19 16.02 9.05 -19.99
C LYS A 19 15.04 7.86 -19.93
N LEU A 20 13.75 8.10 -19.77
CA LEU A 20 12.73 7.06 -19.81
C LEU A 20 12.69 6.34 -21.17
N ALA A 21 12.85 7.08 -22.28
CA ALA A 21 12.97 6.50 -23.62
C ALA A 21 14.28 5.71 -23.82
N SER A 22 15.30 5.94 -23.02
CA SER A 22 16.57 5.18 -23.06
C SER A 22 16.49 3.81 -22.41
N ILE A 23 15.47 3.52 -21.58
CA ILE A 23 15.30 2.22 -20.91
C ILE A 23 15.15 1.07 -21.90
N PRO A 24 14.25 1.13 -22.91
CA PRO A 24 14.11 0.07 -23.92
C PRO A 24 15.40 -0.14 -24.73
N VAL A 25 16.09 0.94 -25.10
CA VAL A 25 17.34 0.90 -25.87
C VAL A 25 18.46 0.31 -25.05
N GLY A 26 18.59 0.70 -23.77
CA GLY A 26 19.56 0.14 -22.84
C GLY A 26 19.31 -1.35 -22.54
N PHE A 27 18.06 -1.78 -22.57
CA PHE A 27 17.69 -3.19 -22.37
C PHE A 27 17.99 -4.04 -23.61
N ALA A 28 17.60 -3.57 -24.80
CA ALA A 28 17.91 -4.26 -26.05
C ALA A 28 19.43 -4.42 -26.27
N GLY A 29 20.22 -3.40 -25.95
CA GLY A 29 21.68 -3.46 -25.98
C GLY A 29 22.26 -4.46 -24.98
N ARG A 30 21.67 -4.58 -23.78
CA ARG A 30 22.09 -5.55 -22.75
C ARG A 30 21.66 -6.97 -23.04
N ALA A 31 20.49 -7.19 -23.62
CA ALA A 31 20.06 -8.51 -24.09
C ALA A 31 21.04 -9.04 -25.15
N ALA A 32 21.49 -8.20 -26.07
CA ALA A 32 22.53 -8.53 -27.05
C ALA A 32 23.90 -8.82 -26.38
N LEU A 33 24.30 -8.04 -25.35
CA LEU A 33 25.51 -8.28 -24.57
C LEU A 33 25.42 -9.54 -23.69
N GLY A 34 24.23 -9.86 -23.16
CA GLY A 34 23.96 -11.10 -22.42
C GLY A 34 24.10 -12.35 -23.31
N PHE A 35 23.73 -12.24 -24.60
CA PHE A 35 23.99 -13.28 -25.59
C PHE A 35 25.50 -13.48 -25.84
N GLY A 36 26.27 -12.38 -25.88
CA GLY A 36 27.72 -12.42 -25.98
C GLY A 36 28.40 -13.03 -24.73
N LYS A 37 27.89 -12.75 -23.52
CA LYS A 37 28.42 -13.30 -22.25
C LYS A 37 28.19 -14.82 -22.11
N ARG A 38 27.16 -15.38 -22.74
CA ARG A 38 26.98 -16.85 -22.84
C ARG A 38 28.09 -17.54 -23.62
N LEU A 39 28.70 -16.85 -24.55
CA LEU A 39 29.87 -17.35 -25.30
C LEU A 39 31.18 -17.31 -24.45
N THR A 40 31.17 -16.65 -23.31
CA THR A 40 32.32 -16.54 -22.38
C THR A 40 32.22 -17.43 -21.13
N GLY A 41 31.24 -18.40 -21.08
CA GLY A 41 31.19 -19.47 -20.06
C GLY A 41 30.40 -19.18 -18.79
N LYS A 42 29.65 -18.06 -18.70
CA LYS A 42 28.73 -17.82 -17.59
C LYS A 42 27.45 -18.68 -17.71
N SER A 43 26.96 -19.18 -16.59
CA SER A 43 25.70 -19.93 -16.54
C SER A 43 24.50 -19.05 -16.92
N ARG A 44 23.41 -19.70 -17.33
CA ARG A 44 22.17 -19.00 -17.72
C ARG A 44 21.59 -18.19 -16.55
N ASP A 45 21.70 -18.74 -15.36
CA ASP A 45 21.16 -18.16 -14.12
C ASP A 45 21.98 -16.95 -13.64
N GLU A 46 23.32 -17.02 -13.76
CA GLU A 46 24.20 -15.89 -13.44
C GLU A 46 24.00 -14.70 -14.39
N VAL A 47 23.79 -14.94 -15.68
CA VAL A 47 23.51 -13.88 -16.66
C VAL A 47 22.15 -13.27 -16.42
N GLN A 48 21.16 -14.09 -16.04
CA GLN A 48 19.81 -13.64 -15.75
C GLN A 48 19.76 -12.82 -14.44
N ALA A 49 20.47 -13.23 -13.40
CA ALA A 49 20.60 -12.48 -12.15
C ALA A 49 21.28 -11.12 -12.37
N GLU A 50 22.40 -11.06 -13.11
CA GLU A 50 23.10 -9.81 -13.43
C GLU A 50 22.24 -8.85 -14.29
N LEU A 51 21.39 -9.39 -15.18
CA LEU A 51 20.48 -8.60 -15.99
C LEU A 51 19.32 -8.04 -15.14
N LEU A 52 18.79 -8.84 -14.23
CA LEU A 52 17.75 -8.42 -13.28
C LEU A 52 18.25 -7.35 -12.32
N GLU A 53 19.44 -7.51 -11.75
CA GLU A 53 20.07 -6.51 -10.86
C GLU A 53 20.26 -5.17 -11.56
N LYS A 54 20.81 -5.18 -12.78
CA LYS A 54 21.01 -3.97 -13.57
C LYS A 54 19.71 -3.33 -14.02
N ALA A 55 18.68 -4.11 -14.32
CA ALA A 55 17.35 -3.62 -14.67
C ALA A 55 16.68 -2.98 -13.44
N ALA A 56 16.77 -3.62 -12.27
CA ALA A 56 16.29 -3.07 -11.01
C ALA A 56 16.98 -1.75 -10.67
N HIS A 57 18.31 -1.69 -10.72
CA HIS A 57 19.07 -0.46 -10.45
C HIS A 57 18.70 0.68 -11.42
N GLN A 58 18.48 0.37 -12.70
CA GLN A 58 18.06 1.38 -13.68
C GLN A 58 16.63 1.84 -13.43
N LEU A 59 15.74 0.92 -13.07
CA LEU A 59 14.36 1.23 -12.68
C LEU A 59 14.35 2.17 -11.47
N PHE A 60 15.13 1.86 -10.42
CA PHE A 60 15.26 2.71 -9.24
C PHE A 60 15.81 4.10 -9.55
N THR A 61 16.82 4.19 -10.42
CA THR A 61 17.39 5.47 -10.84
C THR A 61 16.33 6.33 -11.53
N VAL A 62 15.51 5.72 -12.39
CA VAL A 62 14.46 6.43 -13.13
C VAL A 62 13.29 6.80 -12.22
N LEU A 63 12.89 5.90 -11.32
CA LEU A 63 11.83 6.16 -10.35
C LEU A 63 12.23 7.26 -9.36
N GLY A 64 13.51 7.31 -8.96
CA GLY A 64 14.05 8.37 -8.10
C GLY A 64 14.04 9.77 -8.72
N GLU A 65 13.92 9.87 -10.04
CA GLU A 65 13.79 11.15 -10.74
C GLU A 65 12.34 11.63 -10.91
N LEU A 66 11.34 10.81 -10.53
CA LEU A 66 9.93 11.15 -10.56
C LEU A 66 9.55 11.91 -9.27
N LYS A 67 9.43 13.24 -9.34
CA LYS A 67 9.28 14.13 -8.16
C LYS A 67 8.03 13.93 -7.30
N GLY A 68 7.00 13.28 -7.79
CA GLY A 68 5.75 13.02 -7.06
C GLY A 68 5.43 11.51 -6.99
N GLY A 69 5.67 10.78 -8.08
CA GLY A 69 5.46 9.34 -8.16
C GLY A 69 6.50 8.52 -7.38
N ALA A 70 7.72 9.07 -7.16
CA ALA A 70 8.80 8.36 -6.47
C ALA A 70 8.44 7.95 -5.05
N MET A 71 7.80 8.85 -4.28
CA MET A 71 7.39 8.54 -2.91
C MET A 71 6.31 7.47 -2.87
N LYS A 72 5.35 7.50 -3.81
CA LYS A 72 4.29 6.50 -3.95
C LYS A 72 4.80 5.13 -4.39
N VAL A 73 5.66 5.12 -5.38
CA VAL A 73 6.35 3.89 -5.80
C VAL A 73 7.22 3.38 -4.66
N GLY A 74 7.92 4.25 -3.93
CA GLY A 74 8.68 3.90 -2.75
C GLY A 74 7.82 3.30 -1.63
N GLN A 75 6.61 3.81 -1.41
CA GLN A 75 5.64 3.25 -0.45
C GLN A 75 5.14 1.87 -0.91
N ALA A 76 4.73 1.72 -2.16
CA ALA A 76 4.32 0.43 -2.72
C ALA A 76 5.46 -0.61 -2.67
N LEU A 77 6.68 -0.20 -2.98
CA LEU A 77 7.85 -1.07 -2.95
C LEU A 77 8.31 -1.40 -1.52
N SER A 78 8.06 -0.53 -0.51
CA SER A 78 8.41 -0.81 0.89
C SER A 78 7.57 -1.96 1.47
N VAL A 79 6.36 -2.16 0.98
CA VAL A 79 5.55 -3.34 1.33
C VAL A 79 6.17 -4.61 0.77
N LEU A 80 6.74 -4.54 -0.44
CA LEU A 80 7.45 -5.66 -1.07
C LEU A 80 8.83 -5.93 -0.47
N GLU A 81 9.43 -4.96 0.25
CA GLU A 81 10.75 -5.10 0.88
C GLU A 81 10.84 -6.31 1.81
N ALA A 82 9.78 -6.58 2.57
CA ALA A 82 9.74 -7.71 3.50
C ALA A 82 9.80 -9.07 2.78
N ALA A 83 9.44 -9.13 1.50
CA ALA A 83 9.50 -10.32 0.66
C ALA A 83 10.86 -10.50 -0.08
N ILE A 84 11.73 -9.48 -0.06
CA ILE A 84 13.03 -9.52 -0.75
C ILE A 84 14.03 -10.32 0.11
N PRO A 85 14.81 -11.25 -0.48
CA PRO A 85 15.89 -11.95 0.21
C PRO A 85 16.91 -10.98 0.83
N GLU A 86 17.43 -11.30 2.01
CA GLU A 86 18.36 -10.42 2.78
C GLU A 86 19.60 -10.00 1.99
N GLU A 87 20.08 -10.85 1.10
CA GLU A 87 21.25 -10.60 0.23
C GLU A 87 21.08 -9.37 -0.67
N PHE A 88 19.83 -9.03 -1.02
CA PHE A 88 19.47 -7.88 -1.88
C PHE A 88 18.80 -6.74 -1.10
N GLY A 89 18.51 -6.95 0.20
CA GLY A 89 17.66 -6.06 1.00
C GLY A 89 18.31 -4.70 1.32
N GLU A 90 19.61 -4.65 1.61
CA GLU A 90 20.23 -3.44 2.15
C GLU A 90 20.38 -2.30 1.12
N PRO A 91 20.88 -2.52 -0.09
CA PRO A 91 20.90 -1.49 -1.15
C PRO A 91 19.51 -1.02 -1.53
N TYR A 92 18.52 -1.93 -1.43
CA TYR A 92 17.11 -1.63 -1.72
C TYR A 92 16.50 -0.73 -0.65
N ARG A 93 16.74 -1.02 0.64
CA ARG A 93 16.28 -0.18 1.77
C ARG A 93 16.88 1.22 1.74
N GLU A 94 18.16 1.34 1.44
CA GLU A 94 18.81 2.64 1.29
C GLU A 94 18.18 3.46 0.16
N ALA A 95 17.94 2.84 -1.00
CA ALA A 95 17.31 3.48 -2.14
C ALA A 95 15.86 3.91 -1.82
N LEU A 96 15.06 3.06 -1.17
CA LEU A 96 13.70 3.37 -0.74
C LEU A 96 13.68 4.49 0.31
N THR A 97 14.55 4.43 1.31
CA THR A 97 14.66 5.46 2.35
C THR A 97 15.04 6.82 1.75
N LYS A 98 15.91 6.81 0.75
CA LYS A 98 16.31 8.01 0.03
C LYS A 98 15.16 8.58 -0.80
N LEU A 99 14.39 7.73 -1.49
CA LEU A 99 13.19 8.13 -2.23
C LEU A 99 12.11 8.76 -1.34
N GLN A 100 11.98 8.30 -0.10
CA GLN A 100 11.02 8.81 0.87
C GLN A 100 11.44 10.14 1.54
N LYS A 101 12.76 10.40 1.63
CA LYS A 101 13.30 11.56 2.37
C LYS A 101 13.58 12.80 1.51
N ASP A 102 13.72 12.69 0.21
CA ASP A 102 14.36 13.69 -0.65
C ASP A 102 13.44 14.75 -1.27
N ALA A 103 12.20 14.93 -0.80
CA ALA A 103 11.40 16.08 -1.20
C ALA A 103 11.72 17.28 -0.27
N PRO A 104 12.47 18.29 -0.75
CA PRO A 104 12.74 19.47 0.07
C PRO A 104 11.42 20.17 0.40
N PRO A 105 11.25 20.68 1.66
CA PRO A 105 10.05 21.36 2.06
C PRO A 105 9.78 22.59 1.17
N LEU A 106 8.50 22.88 0.94
CA LEU A 106 8.13 24.10 0.24
C LEU A 106 8.54 25.33 1.08
N PRO A 107 9.08 26.35 0.43
CA PRO A 107 9.26 27.65 1.09
C PRO A 107 7.93 28.19 1.63
N ALA A 108 7.94 28.80 2.82
CA ALA A 108 6.76 29.35 3.48
C ALA A 108 5.90 30.25 2.57
N ALA A 109 6.51 31.07 1.73
CA ALA A 109 5.80 31.92 0.78
C ALA A 109 4.96 31.13 -0.25
N LYS A 110 5.34 29.88 -0.60
CA LYS A 110 4.54 29.03 -1.46
C LYS A 110 3.40 28.37 -0.70
N VAL A 111 3.66 27.95 0.54
CA VAL A 111 2.65 27.44 1.49
C VAL A 111 1.55 28.48 1.69
N HIS A 112 1.91 29.71 2.00
CA HIS A 112 0.95 30.80 2.22
C HIS A 112 0.08 31.04 0.97
N ARG A 113 0.66 31.02 -0.22
CA ARG A 113 -0.12 31.15 -1.47
C ARG A 113 -1.15 30.03 -1.65
N VAL A 114 -0.83 28.80 -1.26
CA VAL A 114 -1.81 27.71 -1.28
C VAL A 114 -2.91 27.95 -0.26
N LEU A 115 -2.55 28.37 0.96
CA LEU A 115 -3.51 28.67 2.02
C LEU A 115 -4.41 29.87 1.63
N ASP A 116 -3.85 30.93 1.04
CA ASP A 116 -4.61 32.05 0.50
C ASP A 116 -5.64 31.61 -0.55
N ALA A 117 -5.22 30.77 -1.49
CA ALA A 117 -6.08 30.28 -2.56
C ALA A 117 -7.17 29.29 -2.07
N GLN A 118 -6.89 28.49 -1.04
CA GLN A 118 -7.78 27.44 -0.57
C GLN A 118 -8.68 27.86 0.60
N LEU A 119 -8.20 28.73 1.48
CA LEU A 119 -8.88 29.15 2.69
C LEU A 119 -9.26 30.64 2.67
N GLY A 120 -8.83 31.38 1.66
CA GLY A 120 -9.00 32.84 1.54
C GLY A 120 -7.85 33.63 2.16
N THR A 121 -7.67 34.90 1.74
CA THR A 121 -6.53 35.74 2.14
C THR A 121 -6.45 36.04 3.65
N LYS A 122 -7.54 35.82 4.37
CA LYS A 122 -7.63 35.96 5.83
C LYS A 122 -7.42 34.62 6.57
N TRP A 123 -6.84 33.61 5.96
CA TRP A 123 -6.67 32.31 6.58
C TRP A 123 -5.90 32.37 7.92
N ARG A 124 -4.95 33.30 8.07
CA ARG A 124 -4.20 33.47 9.34
C ARG A 124 -5.08 33.83 10.53
N GLU A 125 -6.18 34.56 10.31
CA GLU A 125 -7.14 34.91 11.38
C GLU A 125 -7.84 33.68 11.98
N ARG A 126 -7.79 32.53 11.29
CA ARG A 126 -8.33 31.24 11.77
C ARG A 126 -7.39 30.50 12.72
N PHE A 127 -6.15 30.95 12.85
CA PHE A 127 -5.13 30.34 13.70
C PHE A 127 -4.66 31.33 14.77
N THR A 128 -4.50 30.83 16.00
CA THR A 128 -3.78 31.56 17.04
C THR A 128 -2.28 31.49 16.81
N SER A 129 -1.78 30.36 16.28
CA SER A 129 -0.40 30.20 15.83
C SER A 129 -0.34 29.23 14.65
N PHE A 130 0.62 29.43 13.76
CA PHE A 130 0.90 28.55 12.64
C PHE A 130 2.42 28.45 12.45
N ASP A 131 2.97 27.24 12.49
CA ASP A 131 4.39 27.00 12.27
C ASP A 131 4.67 26.95 10.76
N ASP A 132 5.49 27.85 10.28
CA ASP A 132 5.90 27.89 8.87
C ASP A 132 6.88 26.76 8.52
N THR A 133 7.48 26.09 9.52
CA THR A 133 8.32 24.90 9.33
C THR A 133 7.46 23.64 9.32
N PRO A 134 7.49 22.81 8.27
CA PRO A 134 6.71 21.58 8.26
C PRO A 134 7.27 20.58 9.27
N VAL A 135 6.39 19.85 9.93
CA VAL A 135 6.73 18.80 10.90
C VAL A 135 6.88 17.44 10.23
N ALA A 136 6.29 17.26 9.03
CA ALA A 136 6.37 16.02 8.26
C ALA A 136 6.17 16.27 6.77
N SER A 137 6.68 15.36 5.95
CA SER A 137 6.34 15.23 4.53
C SER A 137 5.14 14.32 4.37
N ALA A 138 4.23 14.64 3.45
CA ALA A 138 3.17 13.76 2.97
C ALA A 138 3.50 13.30 1.55
N SER A 139 2.80 12.28 1.01
CA SER A 139 3.06 11.73 -0.32
C SER A 139 3.15 12.79 -1.41
N ILE A 140 2.23 13.75 -1.40
CA ILE A 140 2.11 14.82 -2.40
C ILE A 140 2.06 16.21 -1.75
N GLY A 141 2.53 16.34 -0.49
CA GLY A 141 2.42 17.56 0.27
C GLY A 141 3.32 17.58 1.49
N GLN A 142 3.01 18.46 2.42
CA GLN A 142 3.67 18.57 3.71
C GLN A 142 2.66 18.92 4.80
N VAL A 143 3.02 18.64 6.05
CA VAL A 143 2.18 18.84 7.22
C VAL A 143 2.82 19.88 8.11
N HIS A 144 2.03 20.88 8.51
CA HIS A 144 2.41 21.92 9.46
C HIS A 144 1.63 21.76 10.76
N LYS A 145 2.22 22.14 11.88
CA LYS A 145 1.53 22.25 13.15
C LYS A 145 0.98 23.69 13.31
N GLY A 146 -0.20 23.79 13.92
CA GLY A 146 -0.79 25.08 14.26
C GLY A 146 -1.72 24.96 15.46
N VAL A 147 -2.18 26.11 15.96
CA VAL A 147 -3.26 26.19 16.94
C VAL A 147 -4.43 26.92 16.28
N TRP A 148 -5.56 26.27 16.19
CA TRP A 148 -6.77 26.85 15.63
C TRP A 148 -7.32 28.00 16.52
N ALA A 149 -8.18 28.86 16.00
CA ALA A 149 -8.71 29.99 16.72
C ALA A 149 -9.50 29.62 18.00
N ASP A 150 -10.00 28.37 18.07
CA ASP A 150 -10.70 27.85 19.26
C ASP A 150 -9.75 27.20 20.29
N GLY A 151 -8.43 27.27 20.07
CA GLY A 151 -7.39 26.77 20.98
C GLY A 151 -6.95 25.31 20.73
N ARG A 152 -7.58 24.58 19.79
CA ARG A 152 -7.16 23.20 19.46
C ARG A 152 -5.85 23.20 18.70
N GLU A 153 -4.94 22.30 19.09
CA GLU A 153 -3.79 21.99 18.24
C GLU A 153 -4.25 21.26 16.98
N VAL A 154 -3.69 21.60 15.83
CA VAL A 154 -4.08 21.05 14.54
C VAL A 154 -2.89 20.68 13.68
N ALA A 155 -3.07 19.63 12.86
CA ALA A 155 -2.22 19.29 11.74
C ALA A 155 -2.83 19.88 10.45
N VAL A 156 -2.03 20.62 9.71
CA VAL A 156 -2.42 21.28 8.45
C VAL A 156 -1.67 20.60 7.31
N LYS A 157 -2.32 19.69 6.61
CA LYS A 157 -1.79 18.97 5.44
C LYS A 157 -2.04 19.82 4.20
N ILE A 158 -0.98 20.15 3.48
CA ILE A 158 -0.99 21.07 2.33
C ILE A 158 -0.37 20.38 1.13
N GLN A 159 -1.11 20.31 0.02
CA GLN A 159 -0.65 19.71 -1.22
C GLN A 159 0.36 20.63 -1.92
N TYR A 160 1.39 20.01 -2.54
CA TYR A 160 2.36 20.76 -3.35
C TYR A 160 1.70 21.35 -4.60
N PRO A 161 1.92 22.63 -4.92
CA PRO A 161 1.43 23.24 -6.15
C PRO A 161 1.94 22.46 -7.39
N GLY A 162 1.02 22.09 -8.28
CA GLY A 162 1.35 21.35 -9.50
C GLY A 162 1.68 19.86 -9.27
N ALA A 163 1.52 19.34 -8.06
CA ALA A 163 1.70 17.91 -7.79
C ALA A 163 0.72 17.06 -8.58
N ASP A 164 -0.53 17.49 -8.68
CA ASP A 164 -1.58 16.86 -9.49
C ASP A 164 -1.20 16.72 -10.97
N GLU A 165 -0.73 17.80 -11.60
CA GLU A 165 -0.28 17.77 -13.00
C GLU A 165 0.97 16.91 -13.21
N ALA A 166 1.94 17.02 -12.30
CA ALA A 166 3.17 16.24 -12.36
C ALA A 166 2.89 14.75 -12.21
N LEU A 167 2.08 14.38 -11.22
CA LEU A 167 1.74 12.99 -10.93
C LEU A 167 0.94 12.35 -12.07
N ARG A 168 -0.07 13.03 -12.62
CA ARG A 168 -0.81 12.56 -13.80
C ARG A 168 0.09 12.39 -15.04
N ALA A 169 1.10 13.25 -15.22
CA ALA A 169 2.05 13.12 -16.31
C ALA A 169 2.97 11.90 -16.13
N ASP A 170 3.41 11.66 -14.88
CA ASP A 170 4.25 10.51 -14.52
C ASP A 170 3.47 9.19 -14.71
N LEU A 171 2.21 9.13 -14.27
CA LEU A 171 1.32 7.97 -14.46
C LEU A 171 1.07 7.66 -15.94
N LYS A 172 0.80 8.67 -16.76
CA LYS A 172 0.68 8.49 -18.22
C LYS A 172 1.95 7.92 -18.84
N THR A 173 3.10 8.30 -18.32
CA THR A 173 4.38 7.75 -18.77
C THR A 173 4.54 6.30 -18.37
N MET A 174 4.16 5.94 -17.15
CA MET A 174 4.15 4.55 -16.69
C MET A 174 3.22 3.67 -17.52
N GLN A 175 2.00 4.13 -17.83
CA GLN A 175 1.07 3.43 -18.74
C GLN A 175 1.70 3.10 -20.08
N ARG A 176 2.42 4.04 -20.69
CA ARG A 176 3.10 3.82 -21.99
C ARG A 176 4.21 2.79 -21.91
N LEU A 177 4.82 2.62 -20.73
CA LEU A 177 5.91 1.67 -20.51
C LEU A 177 5.43 0.27 -20.11
N VAL A 178 4.15 0.07 -19.80
CA VAL A 178 3.59 -1.24 -19.43
C VAL A 178 3.94 -2.33 -20.43
N GLY A 179 3.86 -2.04 -21.74
CA GLY A 179 4.23 -3.02 -22.78
C GLY A 179 5.67 -3.48 -22.71
N VAL A 180 6.58 -2.58 -22.32
CA VAL A 180 8.01 -2.91 -22.10
C VAL A 180 8.17 -3.76 -20.83
N PHE A 181 7.52 -3.38 -19.74
CA PHE A 181 7.59 -4.12 -18.48
C PHE A 181 6.99 -5.53 -18.58
N LYS A 182 5.90 -5.73 -19.35
CA LYS A 182 5.35 -7.06 -19.64
C LYS A 182 6.36 -8.00 -20.33
N GLN A 183 7.22 -7.45 -21.18
CA GLN A 183 8.28 -8.24 -21.81
C GLN A 183 9.43 -8.57 -20.85
N LEU A 184 9.67 -7.75 -19.83
CA LEU A 184 10.73 -7.92 -18.84
C LEU A 184 10.34 -8.90 -17.72
N ALA A 185 9.06 -8.94 -17.37
CA ALA A 185 8.51 -9.79 -16.32
C ALA A 185 7.32 -10.62 -16.89
N PRO A 186 7.60 -11.60 -17.77
CA PRO A 186 6.55 -12.46 -18.32
C PRO A 186 5.92 -13.28 -17.18
N GLY A 187 4.64 -13.04 -16.91
CA GLY A 187 3.89 -13.70 -15.82
C GLY A 187 3.51 -12.76 -14.65
N ALA A 188 4.05 -11.53 -14.59
CA ALA A 188 3.57 -10.51 -13.66
C ALA A 188 2.42 -9.69 -14.27
N ASP A 189 1.39 -9.41 -13.49
CA ASP A 189 0.31 -8.50 -13.89
C ASP A 189 0.73 -7.03 -13.76
N VAL A 190 1.67 -6.64 -14.63
CA VAL A 190 2.18 -5.26 -14.68
C VAL A 190 1.08 -4.25 -14.99
N GLN A 191 0.08 -4.64 -15.80
CA GLN A 191 -1.04 -3.76 -16.14
C GLN A 191 -1.88 -3.47 -14.91
N GLY A 192 -2.29 -4.50 -14.17
CA GLY A 192 -3.09 -4.35 -12.95
C GLY A 192 -2.39 -3.51 -11.90
N VAL A 193 -1.09 -3.70 -11.71
CA VAL A 193 -0.27 -2.88 -10.78
C VAL A 193 -0.25 -1.40 -11.19
N VAL A 194 -0.08 -1.11 -12.48
CA VAL A 194 -0.06 0.29 -12.97
C VAL A 194 -1.44 0.93 -12.90
N ASP A 195 -2.49 0.21 -13.28
CA ASP A 195 -3.87 0.71 -13.22
C ASP A 195 -4.29 1.01 -11.78
N GLU A 196 -3.91 0.14 -10.84
CA GLU A 196 -4.11 0.36 -9.41
C GLU A 196 -3.35 1.59 -8.89
N LEU A 197 -2.09 1.75 -9.28
CA LEU A 197 -1.29 2.91 -8.88
C LEU A 197 -1.92 4.22 -9.36
N ILE A 198 -2.53 4.19 -10.56
CA ILE A 198 -3.25 5.33 -11.13
C ILE A 198 -4.50 5.63 -10.29
N GLU A 199 -5.32 4.62 -10.03
CA GLU A 199 -6.57 4.77 -9.27
C GLU A 199 -6.30 5.31 -7.87
N ARG A 200 -5.35 4.72 -7.14
CA ARG A 200 -4.94 5.21 -5.81
C ARG A 200 -4.45 6.66 -5.85
N THR A 201 -3.63 6.98 -6.83
CA THR A 201 -3.08 8.31 -6.97
C THR A 201 -4.16 9.35 -7.25
N GLU A 202 -5.14 9.04 -8.10
CA GLU A 202 -6.25 9.95 -8.41
C GLU A 202 -7.13 10.21 -7.18
N MET A 203 -7.38 9.18 -6.34
CA MET A 203 -8.12 9.34 -5.07
C MET A 203 -7.41 10.30 -4.11
N GLU A 204 -6.07 10.30 -4.05
CA GLU A 204 -5.31 11.15 -3.16
C GLU A 204 -5.16 12.61 -3.62
N LEU A 205 -5.55 12.92 -4.86
CA LEU A 205 -5.44 14.27 -5.40
C LEU A 205 -6.49 15.26 -4.86
N ASP A 206 -7.62 14.78 -4.33
CA ASP A 206 -8.66 15.63 -3.74
C ASP A 206 -8.77 15.42 -2.23
N TYR A 207 -8.19 16.33 -1.46
CA TYR A 207 -8.22 16.28 0.00
C TYR A 207 -9.60 16.44 0.62
N ARG A 208 -10.62 16.85 -0.15
CA ARG A 208 -12.02 16.83 0.33
C ARG A 208 -12.52 15.40 0.49
N LEU A 209 -12.17 14.51 -0.44
CA LEU A 209 -12.52 13.10 -0.37
C LEU A 209 -11.85 12.44 0.85
N GLU A 210 -10.57 12.72 1.06
CA GLU A 210 -9.85 12.28 2.27
C GLU A 210 -10.57 12.76 3.55
N ALA A 211 -10.97 14.03 3.59
CA ALA A 211 -11.68 14.60 4.74
C ALA A 211 -13.08 13.99 4.95
N GLU A 212 -13.79 13.63 3.89
CA GLU A 212 -15.09 12.94 3.97
C GLU A 212 -14.93 11.52 4.54
N ASN A 213 -13.97 10.77 4.02
CA ASN A 213 -13.62 9.45 4.54
C ASN A 213 -13.26 9.53 6.03
N GLN A 214 -12.39 10.45 6.39
CA GLN A 214 -11.94 10.63 7.77
C GLN A 214 -13.11 11.01 8.70
N ARG A 215 -14.04 11.86 8.29
CA ARG A 215 -15.26 12.17 9.08
C ARG A 215 -16.11 10.94 9.33
N ALA A 216 -16.25 10.07 8.32
CA ALA A 216 -17.01 8.81 8.47
C ALA A 216 -16.34 7.90 9.51
N PHE A 217 -15.01 7.72 9.43
CA PHE A 217 -14.25 6.93 10.40
C PHE A 217 -14.26 7.57 11.79
N ALA A 218 -14.04 8.89 11.92
CA ALA A 218 -14.07 9.60 13.20
C ALA A 218 -15.44 9.50 13.89
N LYS A 219 -16.54 9.45 13.12
CA LYS A 219 -17.88 9.23 13.65
C LYS A 219 -18.08 7.80 14.15
N ALA A 220 -17.65 6.81 13.36
CA ALA A 220 -17.85 5.40 13.67
C ALA A 220 -16.98 4.91 14.83
N TYR A 221 -15.79 5.46 14.98
CA TYR A 221 -14.83 5.14 16.05
C TYR A 221 -14.80 6.20 17.16
N HIS A 222 -15.89 6.98 17.32
CA HIS A 222 -16.01 7.92 18.42
C HIS A 222 -16.08 7.16 19.74
N ASP A 223 -15.20 7.54 20.69
CA ASP A 223 -15.06 6.88 22.01
C ASP A 223 -14.74 5.37 21.94
N ASP A 224 -14.16 4.91 20.83
CA ASP A 224 -13.74 3.52 20.66
C ASP A 224 -12.54 3.22 21.58
N PRO A 225 -12.56 2.07 22.30
CA PRO A 225 -11.47 1.73 23.24
C PRO A 225 -10.16 1.34 22.54
N HIS A 226 -10.19 1.03 21.24
CA HIS A 226 -9.04 0.52 20.49
C HIS A 226 -8.51 1.51 19.47
N PHE A 227 -9.36 2.40 18.96
CA PHE A 227 -9.02 3.30 17.86
C PHE A 227 -9.30 4.76 18.20
N ALA A 228 -8.50 5.63 17.64
CA ALA A 228 -8.73 7.06 17.64
C ALA A 228 -8.52 7.64 16.25
N VAL A 229 -9.45 8.49 15.82
CA VAL A 229 -9.38 9.18 14.52
C VAL A 229 -9.50 10.67 14.77
N PRO A 230 -8.55 11.51 14.34
CA PRO A 230 -8.59 12.94 14.55
C PRO A 230 -9.78 13.56 13.80
N ARG A 231 -10.47 14.51 14.43
CA ARG A 231 -11.61 15.18 13.78
C ARG A 231 -11.12 16.18 12.74
N ILE A 232 -11.83 16.27 11.63
CA ILE A 232 -11.59 17.30 10.63
C ILE A 232 -12.12 18.64 11.12
N VAL A 233 -11.24 19.62 11.16
CA VAL A 233 -11.52 21.01 11.54
C VAL A 233 -11.96 21.82 10.32
N ALA A 234 -11.22 21.68 9.20
CA ALA A 234 -11.56 22.31 7.92
C ALA A 234 -10.95 21.50 6.76
N SER A 235 -11.54 21.63 5.56
CA SER A 235 -11.02 21.01 4.36
C SER A 235 -11.29 21.85 3.11
N ALA A 236 -10.35 21.79 2.18
CA ALA A 236 -10.42 22.37 0.84
C ALA A 236 -9.74 21.40 -0.15
N PRO A 237 -9.85 21.58 -1.48
CA PRO A 237 -9.28 20.64 -2.44
C PRO A 237 -7.80 20.29 -2.25
N LYS A 238 -7.00 21.24 -1.74
CA LYS A 238 -5.54 21.07 -1.55
C LYS A 238 -5.07 21.29 -0.11
N VAL A 239 -6.00 21.38 0.84
CA VAL A 239 -5.70 21.59 2.28
C VAL A 239 -6.69 20.79 3.11
N VAL A 240 -6.16 19.99 4.04
CA VAL A 240 -6.96 19.39 5.11
C VAL A 240 -6.39 19.77 6.46
N ILE A 241 -7.27 20.16 7.38
CA ILE A 241 -6.95 20.57 8.75
C ILE A 241 -7.68 19.62 9.68
N GLN A 242 -6.91 18.89 10.48
CA GLN A 242 -7.42 17.93 11.45
C GLN A 242 -6.82 18.20 12.84
N GLU A 243 -7.47 17.69 13.87
CA GLU A 243 -6.92 17.74 15.23
C GLU A 243 -5.53 17.10 15.27
N TRP A 244 -4.62 17.71 16.04
CA TRP A 244 -3.27 17.15 16.24
C TRP A 244 -3.37 15.90 17.10
N MET A 245 -2.75 14.83 16.66
CA MET A 245 -2.68 13.58 17.41
C MET A 245 -1.24 13.36 17.87
N GLN A 246 -1.08 13.11 19.16
CA GLN A 246 0.22 12.84 19.76
C GLN A 246 0.37 11.34 20.05
N GLY A 247 1.41 10.73 19.50
CA GLY A 247 1.69 9.30 19.66
C GLY A 247 3.02 8.92 19.06
N THR A 248 3.40 7.65 19.23
CA THR A 248 4.60 7.06 18.62
C THR A 248 4.23 6.48 17.26
N PRO A 249 4.81 6.96 16.15
CA PRO A 249 4.54 6.43 14.82
C PRO A 249 4.82 4.91 14.73
N MET A 250 3.99 4.16 14.01
CA MET A 250 4.19 2.72 13.82
C MET A 250 5.56 2.42 13.17
N ALA A 251 6.04 3.27 12.28
CA ALA A 251 7.38 3.14 11.69
C ALA A 251 8.50 3.20 12.75
N GLU A 252 8.32 3.91 13.84
CA GLU A 252 9.24 3.96 14.98
C GLU A 252 9.13 2.68 15.81
N ILE A 253 7.89 2.19 16.01
CA ILE A 253 7.64 0.93 16.73
C ILE A 253 8.24 -0.26 15.97
N ILE A 254 8.17 -0.30 14.64
CA ILE A 254 8.83 -1.33 13.81
C ILE A 254 10.35 -1.33 14.08
N ARG A 255 10.97 -0.16 14.24
CA ARG A 255 12.42 -0.05 14.43
C ARG A 255 12.88 -0.27 15.85
N HIS A 256 12.13 0.24 16.84
CA HIS A 256 12.62 0.39 18.22
C HIS A 256 11.57 0.00 19.29
N GLY A 257 10.36 -0.40 18.88
CA GLY A 257 9.28 -0.77 19.79
C GLY A 257 9.57 -2.06 20.59
N THR A 258 8.95 -2.17 21.74
CA THR A 258 8.96 -3.44 22.49
C THR A 258 8.10 -4.51 21.80
N VAL A 259 8.23 -5.77 22.20
CA VAL A 259 7.41 -6.86 21.68
C VAL A 259 5.92 -6.55 21.91
N GLU A 260 5.56 -6.10 23.11
CA GLU A 260 4.18 -5.78 23.49
C GLU A 260 3.60 -4.65 22.61
N GLN A 261 4.40 -3.63 22.29
CA GLN A 261 3.96 -2.54 21.39
C GLN A 261 3.76 -3.04 19.96
N ARG A 262 4.65 -3.89 19.46
CA ARG A 262 4.56 -4.48 18.13
C ARG A 262 3.37 -5.43 18.01
N ASP A 263 3.14 -6.28 18.99
CA ASP A 263 2.01 -7.22 19.06
C ASP A 263 0.68 -6.45 19.16
N LEU A 264 0.62 -5.41 19.99
CA LEU A 264 -0.54 -4.55 20.13
C LEU A 264 -0.88 -3.85 18.80
N MET A 265 0.11 -3.20 18.18
CA MET A 265 -0.10 -2.48 16.92
C MET A 265 -0.47 -3.44 15.77
N GLY A 266 0.13 -4.61 15.72
CA GLY A 266 -0.21 -5.66 14.76
C GLY A 266 -1.65 -6.13 14.93
N THR A 267 -2.06 -6.41 16.17
CA THR A 267 -3.43 -6.83 16.51
C THR A 267 -4.43 -5.75 16.11
N ARG A 268 -4.18 -4.48 16.48
CA ARG A 268 -5.07 -3.35 16.14
C ARG A 268 -5.16 -3.12 14.62
N LEU A 269 -4.05 -3.26 13.89
CA LEU A 269 -4.07 -3.10 12.44
C LEU A 269 -4.94 -4.15 11.76
N LEU A 270 -4.85 -5.40 12.19
CA LEU A 270 -5.69 -6.48 11.65
C LEU A 270 -7.15 -6.31 12.07
N GLU A 271 -7.41 -5.95 13.32
CA GLU A 271 -8.74 -5.65 13.85
C GLU A 271 -9.42 -4.54 13.04
N LEU A 272 -8.75 -3.40 12.79
CA LEU A 272 -9.29 -2.32 11.95
C LEU A 272 -9.62 -2.81 10.54
N THR A 273 -8.77 -3.67 9.96
CA THR A 273 -8.93 -4.21 8.61
C THR A 273 -10.20 -5.04 8.47
N PHE A 274 -10.57 -5.78 9.51
CA PHE A 274 -11.78 -6.62 9.51
C PHE A 274 -13.02 -5.88 10.02
N ASP A 275 -12.87 -4.97 10.99
CA ASP A 275 -13.98 -4.27 11.61
C ASP A 275 -14.52 -3.09 10.76
N ALA A 276 -13.66 -2.32 10.11
CA ALA A 276 -14.10 -1.16 9.33
C ALA A 276 -15.07 -1.53 8.19
N PRO A 277 -14.87 -2.61 7.40
CA PRO A 277 -15.86 -3.08 6.43
C PRO A 277 -17.21 -3.42 7.06
N ARG A 278 -17.22 -4.06 8.22
CA ARG A 278 -18.43 -4.43 8.96
C ARG A 278 -19.16 -3.20 9.51
N ARG A 279 -18.41 -2.26 10.09
CA ARG A 279 -18.94 -1.10 10.83
C ARG A 279 -19.38 0.04 9.89
N LEU A 280 -18.67 0.23 8.79
CA LEU A 280 -18.80 1.37 7.89
C LEU A 280 -19.12 1.01 6.43
N GLY A 281 -18.97 -0.27 6.03
CA GLY A 281 -18.94 -0.62 4.61
C GLY A 281 -17.77 0.02 3.87
N MET A 282 -16.67 0.28 4.55
CA MET A 282 -15.46 0.93 4.02
C MET A 282 -14.23 0.15 4.48
N LEU A 283 -13.21 0.06 3.62
CA LEU A 283 -11.94 -0.58 3.92
C LEU A 283 -10.81 0.47 3.84
N HIS A 284 -10.00 0.57 4.89
CA HIS A 284 -8.78 1.38 4.86
C HIS A 284 -7.78 0.72 3.92
N GLY A 285 -7.56 1.32 2.76
CA GLY A 285 -6.82 0.71 1.64
C GLY A 285 -5.32 0.91 1.66
N ASP A 286 -4.78 1.69 2.61
CA ASP A 286 -3.35 2.01 2.70
C ASP A 286 -2.78 1.64 4.07
N ALA A 287 -2.34 0.39 4.20
CA ALA A 287 -1.73 -0.14 5.43
C ALA A 287 -0.29 0.35 5.68
N HIS A 288 0.11 1.49 5.12
CA HIS A 288 1.47 2.02 5.30
C HIS A 288 1.73 2.43 6.76
N PRO A 289 2.90 2.08 7.37
CA PRO A 289 3.20 2.38 8.77
C PRO A 289 3.16 3.86 9.15
N GLY A 290 3.32 4.77 8.17
CA GLY A 290 3.22 6.22 8.37
C GLY A 290 1.80 6.72 8.66
N ASN A 291 0.78 5.89 8.45
CA ASN A 291 -0.63 6.24 8.62
C ASN A 291 -1.17 5.91 10.02
N PHE A 292 -0.34 5.26 10.86
CA PHE A 292 -0.74 4.75 12.17
C PHE A 292 0.24 5.17 13.27
N MET A 293 -0.28 5.35 14.47
CA MET A 293 0.53 5.65 15.66
C MET A 293 -0.04 5.00 16.92
N LEU A 294 0.82 4.67 17.87
CA LEU A 294 0.43 4.23 19.20
C LEU A 294 0.26 5.46 20.10
N LEU A 295 -0.92 5.64 20.64
CA LEU A 295 -1.24 6.72 21.57
C LEU A 295 -0.82 6.36 23.00
N PRO A 296 -0.62 7.34 23.89
CA PRO A 296 -0.25 7.10 25.30
C PRO A 296 -1.28 6.26 26.08
N ASP A 297 -2.54 6.27 25.68
CA ASP A 297 -3.62 5.47 26.28
C ASP A 297 -3.74 4.06 25.71
N GLY A 298 -2.86 3.66 24.80
CA GLY A 298 -2.81 2.31 24.20
C GLY A 298 -3.72 2.13 22.98
N ARG A 299 -4.46 3.17 22.55
CA ARG A 299 -5.22 3.12 21.29
C ARG A 299 -4.32 3.28 20.08
N MET A 300 -4.76 2.72 18.97
CA MET A 300 -4.16 3.01 17.66
C MET A 300 -4.80 4.27 17.07
N GLY A 301 -3.98 5.29 16.83
CA GLY A 301 -4.36 6.47 16.06
C GLY A 301 -4.25 6.21 14.56
N VAL A 302 -5.28 6.57 13.78
CA VAL A 302 -5.30 6.48 12.32
C VAL A 302 -5.37 7.89 11.75
N ILE A 303 -4.37 8.31 10.99
CA ILE A 303 -4.17 9.74 10.65
C ILE A 303 -4.23 10.09 9.17
N ASP A 304 -4.35 9.12 8.27
CA ASP A 304 -4.47 9.33 6.83
C ASP A 304 -5.62 8.49 6.25
N PHE A 305 -6.47 9.10 5.43
CA PHE A 305 -7.66 8.47 4.84
C PHE A 305 -7.74 8.73 3.32
N GLY A 306 -6.61 9.03 2.69
CA GLY A 306 -6.51 9.30 1.26
C GLY A 306 -6.82 8.08 0.39
N ALA A 307 -6.64 6.87 0.91
CA ALA A 307 -6.94 5.64 0.19
C ALA A 307 -7.93 4.77 0.99
N VAL A 308 -9.20 5.08 0.87
CA VAL A 308 -10.30 4.29 1.44
C VAL A 308 -11.15 3.73 0.31
N ALA A 309 -11.38 2.43 0.31
CA ALA A 309 -12.23 1.75 -0.66
C ALA A 309 -13.64 1.55 -0.09
N ALA A 310 -14.66 1.83 -0.89
CA ALA A 310 -16.03 1.45 -0.56
C ALA A 310 -16.19 -0.07 -0.65
N LEU A 311 -16.76 -0.66 0.38
CA LEU A 311 -17.04 -2.10 0.45
C LEU A 311 -18.49 -2.31 1.00
N PRO A 312 -19.50 -1.92 0.21
CA PRO A 312 -20.89 -2.04 0.62
C PRO A 312 -21.23 -3.49 0.98
N GLY A 313 -21.78 -3.69 2.17
CA GLY A 313 -22.07 -5.03 2.70
C GLY A 313 -20.91 -5.69 3.46
N GLY A 314 -19.77 -5.03 3.60
CA GLY A 314 -18.62 -5.55 4.35
C GLY A 314 -17.77 -6.54 3.55
N LEU A 315 -16.95 -7.30 4.25
CA LEU A 315 -16.16 -8.37 3.63
C LEU A 315 -17.08 -9.46 3.08
N PRO A 316 -16.83 -9.94 1.84
CA PRO A 316 -17.62 -11.02 1.27
C PRO A 316 -17.55 -12.29 2.13
N ILE A 317 -18.72 -12.89 2.41
CA ILE A 317 -18.84 -14.08 3.26
C ILE A 317 -18.02 -15.25 2.71
N GLU A 318 -17.90 -15.34 1.38
CA GLU A 318 -17.16 -16.38 0.71
C GLU A 318 -15.67 -16.38 1.04
N LEU A 319 -15.13 -15.22 1.46
CA LEU A 319 -13.75 -15.11 1.90
C LEU A 319 -13.53 -15.91 3.18
N GLY A 320 -14.30 -15.62 4.23
CA GLY A 320 -14.20 -16.32 5.53
C GLY A 320 -14.52 -17.80 5.40
N MET A 321 -15.60 -18.13 4.65
CA MET A 321 -15.97 -19.52 4.37
C MET A 321 -14.85 -20.32 3.68
N SER A 322 -14.24 -19.76 2.64
CA SER A 322 -13.17 -20.45 1.91
C SER A 322 -11.95 -20.70 2.80
N ILE A 323 -11.55 -19.73 3.63
CA ILE A 323 -10.43 -19.92 4.56
C ILE A 323 -10.76 -20.96 5.62
N ARG A 324 -11.97 -20.93 6.20
CA ARG A 324 -12.42 -21.92 7.18
C ARG A 324 -12.47 -23.32 6.60
N LEU A 325 -13.13 -23.50 5.46
CA LEU A 325 -13.25 -24.82 4.81
C LEU A 325 -11.89 -25.39 4.40
N ALA A 326 -10.97 -24.53 3.97
CA ALA A 326 -9.60 -24.95 3.66
C ALA A 326 -8.83 -25.34 4.93
N ARG A 327 -8.95 -24.60 6.02
CA ARG A 327 -8.40 -24.96 7.34
C ARG A 327 -8.91 -26.31 7.83
N ASP A 328 -10.21 -26.54 7.70
CA ASP A 328 -10.87 -27.75 8.14
C ASP A 328 -10.70 -28.92 7.14
N LYS A 329 -10.00 -28.68 6.00
CA LYS A 329 -9.77 -29.61 4.88
C LYS A 329 -11.06 -30.21 4.30
N ASN A 330 -12.15 -29.43 4.37
CA ASN A 330 -13.45 -29.80 3.83
C ASN A 330 -13.55 -29.40 2.34
N TYR A 331 -12.83 -30.12 1.49
CA TYR A 331 -12.75 -29.82 0.05
C TYR A 331 -14.06 -30.08 -0.69
N ASP A 332 -14.91 -30.96 -0.17
CA ASP A 332 -16.23 -31.28 -0.76
C ASP A 332 -17.15 -30.04 -0.75
N LEU A 333 -17.03 -29.20 0.26
CA LEU A 333 -17.74 -27.91 0.35
C LEU A 333 -16.89 -26.75 -0.18
N LEU A 334 -15.56 -26.77 -0.03
CA LEU A 334 -14.67 -25.70 -0.46
C LEU A 334 -14.75 -25.45 -1.97
N LEU A 335 -14.58 -26.50 -2.79
CA LEU A 335 -14.54 -26.35 -4.23
C LEU A 335 -15.84 -25.77 -4.82
N PRO A 336 -17.04 -26.30 -4.46
CA PRO A 336 -18.30 -25.68 -4.89
C PRO A 336 -18.47 -24.23 -4.40
N THR A 337 -18.03 -23.93 -3.18
CA THR A 337 -18.07 -22.57 -2.63
C THR A 337 -17.19 -21.63 -3.46
N MET A 338 -15.98 -22.04 -3.78
CA MET A 338 -15.05 -21.25 -4.61
C MET A 338 -15.56 -21.08 -6.06
N GLU A 339 -16.20 -22.11 -6.64
CA GLU A 339 -16.83 -22.01 -7.97
C GLU A 339 -18.01 -21.04 -7.94
N LYS A 340 -18.88 -21.13 -6.95
CA LYS A 340 -20.03 -20.23 -6.76
C LYS A 340 -19.60 -18.78 -6.52
N ALA A 341 -18.50 -18.58 -5.79
CA ALA A 341 -17.91 -17.28 -5.53
C ALA A 341 -17.21 -16.65 -6.75
N GLY A 342 -16.90 -17.47 -7.75
CA GLY A 342 -16.19 -17.08 -8.98
C GLY A 342 -14.67 -17.15 -8.88
N PHE A 343 -14.11 -17.82 -7.86
CA PHE A 343 -12.67 -18.10 -7.80
C PHE A 343 -12.25 -19.20 -8.79
N ILE A 344 -13.11 -20.18 -9.03
CA ILE A 344 -12.90 -21.24 -9.99
C ILE A 344 -13.83 -21.00 -11.16
N GLN A 345 -13.30 -21.00 -12.37
CA GLN A 345 -14.09 -20.84 -13.60
C GLN A 345 -15.04 -22.03 -13.75
N LYS A 346 -16.29 -21.74 -14.10
CA LYS A 346 -17.36 -22.75 -14.17
C LYS A 346 -16.99 -23.96 -15.05
N GLY A 347 -17.11 -25.16 -14.47
CA GLY A 347 -16.84 -26.41 -15.16
C GLY A 347 -15.36 -26.77 -15.27
N GLN A 348 -14.46 -26.02 -14.67
CA GLN A 348 -13.05 -26.37 -14.58
C GLN A 348 -12.81 -27.36 -13.43
N GLN A 349 -11.93 -28.32 -13.65
CA GLN A 349 -11.45 -29.22 -12.60
C GLN A 349 -10.09 -28.74 -12.11
N VAL A 350 -10.04 -28.36 -10.84
CA VAL A 350 -8.83 -27.90 -10.16
C VAL A 350 -8.32 -28.97 -9.20
N SER A 351 -7.01 -29.06 -9.06
CA SER A 351 -6.39 -29.98 -8.12
C SER A 351 -6.57 -29.49 -6.69
N VAL A 352 -7.10 -30.37 -5.80
CA VAL A 352 -7.19 -30.09 -4.36
C VAL A 352 -5.84 -29.67 -3.78
N ARG A 353 -4.77 -30.36 -4.17
CA ARG A 353 -3.41 -30.04 -3.72
C ARG A 353 -2.97 -28.64 -4.14
N ASP A 354 -3.26 -28.25 -5.38
CA ASP A 354 -2.88 -26.93 -5.87
C ASP A 354 -3.68 -25.83 -5.15
N ILE A 355 -4.97 -26.08 -4.84
CA ILE A 355 -5.80 -25.19 -4.02
C ILE A 355 -5.24 -25.07 -2.60
N ASP A 356 -4.88 -26.20 -1.97
CA ASP A 356 -4.29 -26.21 -0.63
C ASP A 356 -2.99 -25.40 -0.58
N ASP A 357 -2.11 -25.60 -1.56
CA ASP A 357 -0.86 -24.82 -1.67
C ASP A 357 -1.11 -23.31 -1.89
N MET A 358 -2.11 -22.95 -2.70
CA MET A 358 -2.47 -21.55 -2.96
C MET A 358 -3.09 -20.85 -1.75
N LEU A 359 -3.90 -21.57 -0.97
CA LEU A 359 -4.57 -21.01 0.20
C LEU A 359 -3.70 -21.02 1.46
N ARG A 360 -2.57 -21.73 1.45
CA ARG A 360 -1.70 -21.93 2.62
C ARG A 360 -1.35 -20.65 3.35
N GLN A 361 -1.02 -19.59 2.63
CA GLN A 361 -0.67 -18.29 3.21
C GLN A 361 -1.83 -17.63 4.02
N TYR A 362 -3.07 -18.02 3.73
CA TYR A 362 -4.26 -17.54 4.45
C TYR A 362 -4.70 -18.51 5.54
N VAL A 363 -4.39 -19.78 5.40
CA VAL A 363 -4.80 -20.86 6.29
C VAL A 363 -3.80 -21.04 7.45
N GLU A 364 -2.50 -21.10 7.16
CA GLU A 364 -1.46 -21.32 8.17
C GLU A 364 -1.58 -20.35 9.37
N PRO A 365 -1.86 -19.03 9.19
CA PRO A 365 -2.04 -18.12 10.31
C PRO A 365 -3.23 -18.43 11.21
N VAL A 366 -4.30 -19.01 10.69
CA VAL A 366 -5.54 -19.29 11.44
C VAL A 366 -5.63 -20.72 11.99
N GLU A 367 -4.58 -21.54 11.81
CA GLU A 367 -4.46 -22.88 12.39
C GLU A 367 -4.05 -22.84 13.88
N VAL A 368 -3.47 -21.73 14.34
CA VAL A 368 -2.98 -21.54 15.70
C VAL A 368 -3.71 -20.41 16.41
N GLU A 369 -3.74 -20.43 17.75
CA GLU A 369 -4.41 -19.40 18.54
C GLU A 369 -3.75 -18.02 18.39
N VAL A 370 -2.41 -17.98 18.39
CA VAL A 370 -1.60 -16.77 18.17
C VAL A 370 -0.57 -17.09 17.10
N PHE A 371 -0.58 -16.34 16.02
CA PHE A 371 0.38 -16.52 14.92
C PHE A 371 1.50 -15.49 14.98
N HIS A 372 2.74 -15.95 14.85
CA HIS A 372 3.91 -15.08 14.77
C HIS A 372 4.25 -14.75 13.32
N TYR A 373 3.95 -13.52 12.92
CA TYR A 373 4.27 -13.01 11.58
C TYR A 373 5.74 -12.64 11.50
N THR A 374 6.53 -13.39 10.72
CA THR A 374 7.97 -13.19 10.56
C THR A 374 8.36 -12.89 9.12
N ARG A 375 9.49 -12.19 8.92
CA ARG A 375 10.06 -12.01 7.57
C ARG A 375 10.34 -13.35 6.89
N LYS A 376 10.82 -14.35 7.65
CA LYS A 376 11.08 -15.71 7.12
C LYS A 376 9.82 -16.37 6.59
N TRP A 377 8.70 -16.22 7.29
CA TRP A 377 7.42 -16.74 6.83
C TRP A 377 6.99 -16.05 5.51
N LEU A 378 7.08 -14.73 5.43
CA LEU A 378 6.72 -13.99 4.23
C LEU A 378 7.61 -14.36 3.03
N GLN A 379 8.92 -14.51 3.24
CA GLN A 379 9.87 -14.97 2.23
C GLN A 379 9.56 -16.38 1.74
N LYS A 380 9.22 -17.30 2.65
CA LYS A 380 8.77 -18.66 2.31
C LYS A 380 7.52 -18.61 1.41
N MET A 381 6.53 -17.78 1.74
CA MET A 381 5.31 -17.62 0.94
C MET A 381 5.62 -17.04 -0.44
N SER A 382 6.45 -16.01 -0.53
CA SER A 382 6.88 -15.41 -1.80
C SER A 382 7.69 -16.39 -2.66
N ALA A 383 8.54 -17.22 -2.07
CA ALA A 383 9.31 -18.25 -2.78
C ALA A 383 8.41 -19.33 -3.41
N ILE A 384 7.34 -19.73 -2.71
CA ILE A 384 6.34 -20.66 -3.24
C ILE A 384 5.64 -20.07 -4.49
N GLU A 385 5.39 -18.76 -4.52
CA GLU A 385 4.83 -18.09 -5.70
C GLU A 385 5.77 -18.06 -6.90
N ILE A 386 7.08 -17.99 -6.67
CA ILE A 386 8.10 -17.91 -7.72
C ILE A 386 8.39 -19.31 -8.32
N ASP A 387 8.42 -20.35 -7.48
CA ASP A 387 8.74 -21.73 -7.88
C ASP A 387 7.48 -22.56 -8.16
N ARG A 388 6.52 -22.00 -8.89
CA ARG A 388 5.26 -22.70 -9.25
C ARG A 388 5.53 -23.88 -10.18
N SER A 389 5.03 -25.05 -9.80
CA SER A 389 5.00 -26.23 -10.67
C SER A 389 4.11 -25.99 -11.91
N VAL A 390 4.30 -26.79 -12.95
CA VAL A 390 3.46 -26.74 -14.18
C VAL A 390 1.97 -26.94 -13.86
N SER A 391 1.63 -27.77 -12.85
CA SER A 391 0.24 -27.99 -12.41
C SER A 391 -0.33 -26.73 -11.76
N GLN A 392 0.43 -26.07 -10.90
CA GLN A 392 0.00 -24.81 -10.24
C GLN A 392 -0.20 -23.68 -11.25
N ILE A 393 0.65 -23.56 -12.27
CA ILE A 393 0.45 -22.60 -13.37
C ILE A 393 -0.84 -22.91 -14.13
N ARG A 394 -1.14 -24.21 -14.37
CA ARG A 394 -2.38 -24.62 -15.03
C ARG A 394 -3.59 -24.29 -14.16
N THR A 395 -3.55 -24.63 -12.87
CA THR A 395 -4.62 -24.33 -11.91
C THR A 395 -4.84 -22.82 -11.79
N ALA A 396 -3.77 -22.02 -11.71
CA ALA A 396 -3.86 -20.55 -11.67
C ALA A 396 -4.57 -19.98 -12.91
N ARG A 397 -4.46 -20.60 -14.09
CA ARG A 397 -5.19 -20.18 -15.30
C ARG A 397 -6.66 -20.56 -15.30
N GLN A 398 -7.08 -21.48 -14.43
CA GLN A 398 -8.47 -21.92 -14.26
C GLN A 398 -9.17 -21.17 -13.13
N MET A 399 -8.43 -20.28 -12.45
CA MET A 399 -8.92 -19.47 -11.35
C MET A 399 -8.94 -18.00 -11.76
N ASP A 400 -9.96 -17.30 -11.26
CA ASP A 400 -10.10 -15.86 -11.36
C ASP A 400 -10.21 -15.28 -9.96
N LEU A 401 -9.69 -14.09 -9.75
CA LEU A 401 -9.99 -13.34 -8.53
C LEU A 401 -11.26 -12.50 -8.75
N PRO A 402 -12.38 -12.82 -8.06
CA PRO A 402 -13.62 -12.06 -8.24
C PRO A 402 -13.39 -10.56 -7.99
N PRO A 403 -13.92 -9.66 -8.83
CA PRO A 403 -13.68 -8.20 -8.71
C PRO A 403 -13.96 -7.65 -7.31
N LYS A 404 -14.99 -8.18 -6.62
CA LYS A 404 -15.35 -7.79 -5.24
C LYS A 404 -14.28 -8.15 -4.20
N LEU A 405 -13.36 -9.05 -4.52
CA LEU A 405 -12.30 -9.53 -3.63
C LEU A 405 -10.91 -8.97 -3.95
N VAL A 406 -10.73 -8.32 -5.09
CA VAL A 406 -9.43 -7.79 -5.51
C VAL A 406 -8.87 -6.82 -4.46
N ILE A 407 -9.68 -5.82 -4.07
CA ILE A 407 -9.25 -4.82 -3.08
C ILE A 407 -9.06 -5.44 -1.67
N PRO A 408 -10.03 -6.20 -1.11
CA PRO A 408 -9.85 -6.86 0.18
C PRO A 408 -8.60 -7.75 0.26
N MET A 409 -8.39 -8.63 -0.72
CA MET A 409 -7.25 -9.53 -0.74
C MET A 409 -5.91 -8.77 -0.76
N ARG A 410 -5.83 -7.73 -1.58
CA ARG A 410 -4.66 -6.87 -1.65
C ARG A 410 -4.36 -6.18 -0.31
N VAL A 411 -5.39 -5.63 0.34
CA VAL A 411 -5.22 -4.97 1.65
C VAL A 411 -4.77 -5.98 2.69
N ILE A 412 -5.38 -7.16 2.75
CA ILE A 412 -5.00 -8.24 3.66
C ILE A 412 -3.52 -8.63 3.46
N MET A 413 -3.06 -8.76 2.22
CA MET A 413 -1.66 -9.06 1.93
C MET A 413 -0.72 -7.92 2.34
N SER A 414 -1.12 -6.67 2.13
CA SER A 414 -0.35 -5.51 2.58
C SER A 414 -0.26 -5.46 4.11
N VAL A 415 -1.36 -5.74 4.80
CA VAL A 415 -1.39 -5.85 6.27
C VAL A 415 -0.47 -6.98 6.74
N ALA A 416 -0.54 -8.17 6.14
CA ALA A 416 0.34 -9.29 6.49
C ALA A 416 1.83 -8.93 6.35
N ALA A 417 2.20 -8.18 5.32
CA ALA A 417 3.56 -7.69 5.15
C ALA A 417 3.98 -6.71 6.27
N ILE A 418 3.08 -5.82 6.72
CA ILE A 418 3.34 -4.93 7.87
C ILE A 418 3.43 -5.72 9.19
N LEU A 419 2.57 -6.73 9.39
CA LEU A 419 2.66 -7.63 10.55
C LEU A 419 4.04 -8.33 10.60
N CYS A 420 4.57 -8.74 9.44
CA CYS A 420 5.92 -9.31 9.35
C CYS A 420 7.03 -8.27 9.58
N GLN A 421 6.82 -7.00 9.25
CA GLN A 421 7.76 -5.93 9.59
C GLN A 421 7.76 -5.62 11.09
N LEU A 422 6.58 -5.69 11.72
CA LEU A 422 6.42 -5.58 13.17
C LEU A 422 6.99 -6.80 13.91
N ASP A 423 7.19 -7.93 13.24
CA ASP A 423 7.53 -9.22 13.88
C ASP A 423 6.51 -9.56 14.96
N ALA A 424 5.22 -9.42 14.65
CA ALA A 424 4.12 -9.38 15.62
C ALA A 424 3.51 -10.76 15.87
N HIS A 425 3.12 -11.00 17.13
CA HIS A 425 2.27 -12.12 17.55
C HIS A 425 0.81 -11.65 17.57
N VAL A 426 -0.04 -12.23 16.72
CA VAL A 426 -1.41 -11.75 16.53
C VAL A 426 -2.41 -12.89 16.70
N PRO A 427 -3.50 -12.70 17.47
CA PRO A 427 -4.56 -13.70 17.65
C PRO A 427 -5.52 -13.69 16.46
N ILE A 428 -4.99 -13.91 15.24
CA ILE A 428 -5.73 -13.78 13.98
C ILE A 428 -6.92 -14.73 13.90
N LYS A 429 -6.84 -15.93 14.50
CA LYS A 429 -7.95 -16.89 14.53
C LYS A 429 -9.14 -16.29 15.27
N ALA A 430 -8.96 -15.81 16.48
CA ALA A 430 -10.02 -15.20 17.28
C ALA A 430 -10.60 -13.95 16.59
N LEU A 431 -9.75 -13.07 16.03
CA LEU A 431 -10.21 -11.91 15.27
C LEU A 431 -11.00 -12.31 14.02
N SER A 432 -10.61 -13.39 13.34
CA SER A 432 -11.35 -13.88 12.17
C SER A 432 -12.70 -14.47 12.57
N GLU A 433 -12.76 -15.23 13.67
CA GLU A 433 -14.00 -15.78 14.22
C GLU A 433 -14.99 -14.69 14.63
N GLU A 434 -14.52 -13.57 15.15
CA GLU A 434 -15.34 -12.45 15.59
C GLU A 434 -15.76 -11.53 14.45
N LEU A 435 -14.85 -11.21 13.52
CA LEU A 435 -15.00 -10.08 12.61
C LEU A 435 -15.14 -10.45 11.13
N VAL A 436 -14.75 -11.68 10.73
CA VAL A 436 -14.80 -12.09 9.32
C VAL A 436 -16.07 -12.90 9.03
N PRO A 437 -16.99 -12.39 8.20
CA PRO A 437 -18.21 -13.11 7.87
C PRO A 437 -17.91 -14.49 7.28
N GLY A 438 -18.65 -15.52 7.72
CA GLY A 438 -18.53 -16.90 7.24
C GLY A 438 -17.35 -17.68 7.81
N PHE A 439 -16.50 -17.07 8.64
CA PHE A 439 -15.37 -17.78 9.24
C PHE A 439 -15.80 -18.63 10.46
N ALA A 440 -16.67 -18.11 11.32
CA ALA A 440 -17.19 -18.81 12.52
C ALA A 440 -18.54 -19.50 12.32
N GLU A 441 -19.27 -19.21 11.22
CA GLU A 441 -20.62 -19.70 11.01
C GLU A 441 -20.63 -21.18 10.62
N PRO A 442 -21.58 -21.98 11.14
CA PRO A 442 -21.78 -23.37 10.73
C PRO A 442 -22.26 -23.46 9.28
N ASP A 443 -21.90 -24.57 8.61
CA ASP A 443 -22.14 -24.80 7.18
C ASP A 443 -23.62 -24.81 6.75
N SER A 444 -24.55 -24.86 7.71
CA SER A 444 -26.01 -24.89 7.48
C SER A 444 -26.64 -23.57 7.00
N ALA A 445 -25.89 -22.48 6.92
CA ALA A 445 -26.41 -21.16 6.52
C ALA A 445 -26.32 -20.88 5.01
N VAL A 446 -25.85 -21.81 4.17
CA VAL A 446 -25.52 -21.58 2.74
C VAL A 446 -26.14 -22.60 1.78
N ILE A 447 -27.19 -23.29 2.18
CA ILE A 447 -27.97 -24.12 1.24
C ILE A 447 -29.18 -23.35 0.71
#